data_decb80cba5962a47729dd8e809ed93b4
#
_entry.id   decb80cba5962a47729dd8e809ed93b4
#
_cell.length_a   1.000
_cell.length_b   1.000
_cell.length_c   1.000
_cell.angle_alpha   90.00
_cell.angle_beta   90.00
_cell.angle_gamma   90.00
#
_symmetry.space_group_name_H-M   'P 1'
#
loop_
_entity.id
_entity.type
_entity.pdbx_description
1 polymer ?
#
loop_
_entity_poly.entity_id
_entity_poly.type
_entity_poly.pdbx_seq_one_letter_code
_entity_poly.pdbx_strand_id
1 'polypeptide(L)'
;STREWCRREVLIAKKHKSPIVVVHNLKEGEKRAFPYLGNMPTTTLIDDRFNDFYKIVNLTLYQVLNNLYQISLLESFKKLSTNPNIEISILSSPPELFNFIDINNIKKKANKKIVVLYPDPPLGIEELNILNELDDSIKFLTPITFEL
;
A
#
# COMPACT_ATOMS: atom_id res chain seq x y z
N SER A 1 -22.06 7.35 -12.03
CA SER A 1 -21.26 6.96 -13.17
C SER A 1 -20.22 5.90 -12.80
N THR A 2 -19.86 5.03 -13.75
CA THR A 2 -18.92 3.90 -13.57
C THR A 2 -17.59 4.29 -12.95
N ARG A 3 -17.07 5.49 -13.27
CA ARG A 3 -15.78 5.98 -12.72
C ARG A 3 -15.80 6.25 -11.22
N GLU A 4 -16.91 6.69 -10.68
CA GLU A 4 -17.05 6.96 -9.24
C GLU A 4 -17.05 5.66 -8.43
N TRP A 5 -17.75 4.65 -8.91
CA TRP A 5 -17.76 3.32 -8.31
C TRP A 5 -16.36 2.69 -8.29
N CYS A 6 -15.64 2.72 -9.41
CA CYS A 6 -14.27 2.20 -9.47
C CYS A 6 -13.34 2.90 -8.47
N ARG A 7 -13.45 4.23 -8.30
CA ARG A 7 -12.68 4.96 -7.29
C ARG A 7 -13.01 4.50 -5.88
N ARG A 8 -14.29 4.31 -5.59
CA ARG A 8 -14.76 3.85 -4.28
C ARG A 8 -14.26 2.44 -3.98
N GLU A 9 -14.32 1.54 -4.96
CA GLU A 9 -13.80 0.16 -4.83
C GLU A 9 -12.31 0.16 -4.53
N VAL A 10 -11.51 0.95 -5.26
CA VAL A 10 -10.07 1.10 -5.03
C VAL A 10 -9.79 1.63 -3.62
N LEU A 11 -10.48 2.68 -3.19
CA LEU A 11 -10.31 3.24 -1.84
C LEU A 11 -10.67 2.24 -0.75
N ILE A 12 -11.75 1.48 -0.93
CA ILE A 12 -12.16 0.44 0.02
C ILE A 12 -11.10 -0.67 0.07
N ALA A 13 -10.64 -1.15 -1.07
CA ALA A 13 -9.61 -2.19 -1.13
C ALA A 13 -8.31 -1.74 -0.47
N LYS A 14 -7.85 -0.51 -0.72
CA LYS A 14 -6.69 0.10 -0.05
C LYS A 14 -6.89 0.19 1.46
N LYS A 15 -8.06 0.64 1.90
CA LYS A 15 -8.40 0.73 3.34
C LYS A 15 -8.34 -0.64 4.03
N HIS A 16 -8.75 -1.68 3.34
CA HIS A 16 -8.69 -3.06 3.86
C HIS A 16 -7.34 -3.74 3.60
N LYS A 17 -6.34 -3.02 3.08
CA LYS A 17 -5.01 -3.56 2.77
C LYS A 17 -5.06 -4.76 1.80
N SER A 18 -6.09 -4.81 0.98
CA SER A 18 -6.27 -5.87 -0.01
C SER A 18 -5.35 -5.63 -1.20
N PRO A 19 -4.67 -6.65 -1.74
CA PRO A 19 -3.91 -6.52 -2.97
C PRO A 19 -4.84 -6.15 -4.13
N ILE A 20 -4.40 -5.21 -4.97
CA ILE A 20 -5.18 -4.68 -6.09
C ILE A 20 -4.40 -4.89 -7.37
N VAL A 21 -5.08 -5.39 -8.39
CA VAL A 21 -4.60 -5.43 -9.77
C VAL A 21 -5.64 -4.76 -10.66
N VAL A 22 -5.18 -3.84 -11.49
CA VAL A 22 -6.04 -3.12 -12.43
C VAL A 22 -5.94 -3.78 -13.79
N VAL A 23 -7.10 -4.18 -14.32
CA VAL A 23 -7.20 -4.76 -15.66
C VAL A 23 -7.91 -3.75 -16.56
N HIS A 24 -7.21 -3.28 -17.58
CA HIS A 24 -7.80 -2.48 -18.64
C HIS A 24 -8.38 -3.38 -19.73
N ASN A 25 -9.69 -3.51 -19.77
CA ASN A 25 -10.36 -4.19 -20.88
C ASN A 25 -10.46 -3.21 -22.07
N LEU A 26 -9.66 -3.46 -23.09
CA LEU A 26 -9.51 -2.61 -24.25
C LEU A 26 -9.85 -3.36 -25.54
N LYS A 27 -10.41 -2.63 -26.51
CA LYS A 27 -10.43 -3.08 -27.89
C LYS A 27 -9.08 -2.82 -28.55
N GLU A 28 -8.79 -3.54 -29.62
CA GLU A 28 -7.56 -3.33 -30.37
C GLU A 28 -7.41 -1.85 -30.80
N GLY A 29 -6.26 -1.25 -30.51
CA GLY A 29 -5.98 0.16 -30.78
C GLY A 29 -6.49 1.17 -29.75
N GLU A 30 -7.29 0.76 -28.77
CA GLU A 30 -7.70 1.67 -27.69
C GLU A 30 -6.56 1.86 -26.68
N LYS A 31 -6.40 3.11 -26.21
CA LYS A 31 -5.54 3.45 -25.07
C LYS A 31 -6.39 4.08 -23.99
N ARG A 32 -6.34 3.51 -22.80
CA ARG A 32 -7.01 4.09 -21.62
C ARG A 32 -6.00 4.27 -20.51
N ALA A 33 -6.05 5.43 -19.86
CA ALA A 33 -5.37 5.67 -18.61
C ALA A 33 -6.42 5.92 -17.53
N PHE A 34 -6.23 5.32 -16.35
CA PHE A 34 -7.02 5.64 -15.18
C PHE A 34 -6.18 6.52 -14.25
N PRO A 35 -6.41 7.84 -14.25
CA PRO A 35 -5.46 8.81 -13.69
C PRO A 35 -5.33 8.78 -12.16
N TYR A 36 -6.14 7.97 -11.45
CA TYR A 36 -6.19 7.98 -9.99
C TYR A 36 -5.66 6.70 -9.32
N LEU A 37 -4.97 5.85 -10.07
CA LEU A 37 -4.52 4.56 -9.55
C LEU A 37 -3.19 4.62 -8.83
N GLY A 38 -2.41 5.69 -9.02
CA GLY A 38 -1.05 5.75 -8.51
C GLY A 38 -0.19 4.62 -9.08
N ASN A 39 0.73 4.09 -8.30
CA ASN A 39 1.64 3.01 -8.70
C ASN A 39 1.02 1.61 -8.60
N MET A 40 -0.27 1.46 -8.91
CA MET A 40 -0.90 0.14 -8.86
C MET A 40 -0.46 -0.75 -10.02
N PRO A 41 -0.28 -2.07 -9.76
CA PRO A 41 -0.03 -3.05 -10.80
C PRO A 41 -1.16 -3.04 -11.82
N THR A 42 -0.81 -2.81 -13.07
CA THR A 42 -1.77 -2.73 -14.17
C THR A 42 -1.43 -3.73 -15.26
N THR A 43 -2.46 -4.30 -15.87
CA THR A 43 -2.33 -5.12 -17.07
C THR A 43 -3.49 -4.84 -18.02
N THR A 44 -3.41 -5.34 -19.24
CA THR A 44 -4.44 -5.16 -20.25
C THR A 44 -5.05 -6.49 -20.63
N LEU A 45 -6.34 -6.47 -20.96
CA LEU A 45 -7.06 -7.52 -21.63
C LEU A 45 -7.53 -6.98 -22.96
N ILE A 46 -7.03 -7.54 -24.06
CA ILE A 46 -7.37 -7.12 -25.42
C ILE A 46 -8.12 -8.26 -26.12
N ASP A 47 -9.36 -8.00 -26.52
CA ASP A 47 -10.21 -8.91 -27.27
C ASP A 47 -10.24 -10.36 -26.70
N ASP A 48 -10.29 -10.50 -25.37
CA ASP A 48 -10.37 -11.77 -24.64
C ASP A 48 -9.30 -12.81 -25.01
N ARG A 49 -8.10 -12.35 -25.38
CA ARG A 49 -6.98 -13.25 -25.73
C ARG A 49 -6.56 -14.09 -24.52
N PHE A 50 -6.45 -15.38 -24.72
CA PHE A 50 -6.07 -16.34 -23.65
C PHE A 50 -4.77 -15.97 -22.94
N ASN A 51 -3.78 -15.50 -23.68
CA ASN A 51 -2.50 -15.06 -23.11
C ASN A 51 -2.63 -13.88 -22.12
N ASP A 52 -3.62 -13.02 -22.31
CA ASP A 52 -3.86 -11.88 -21.43
C ASP A 52 -4.52 -12.33 -20.13
N PHE A 53 -5.42 -13.32 -20.18
CA PHE A 53 -5.94 -13.97 -18.96
C PHE A 53 -4.82 -14.59 -18.13
N TYR A 54 -3.88 -15.27 -18.77
CA TYR A 54 -2.73 -15.86 -18.08
C TYR A 54 -1.87 -14.81 -17.37
N LYS A 55 -1.61 -13.66 -18.03
CA LYS A 55 -0.91 -12.53 -17.42
C LYS A 55 -1.67 -11.95 -16.21
N ILE A 56 -3.00 -11.82 -16.32
CA ILE A 56 -3.84 -11.32 -15.23
C ILE A 56 -3.75 -12.25 -14.02
N VAL A 57 -3.91 -13.56 -14.22
CA VAL A 57 -3.82 -14.55 -13.16
C VAL A 57 -2.45 -14.52 -12.49
N ASN A 58 -1.37 -14.54 -13.27
CA ASN A 58 -0.02 -14.50 -12.75
C ASN A 58 0.24 -13.22 -11.95
N LEU A 59 -0.15 -12.07 -12.47
CA LEU A 59 0.03 -10.79 -11.78
C LEU A 59 -0.77 -10.76 -10.47
N THR A 60 -1.99 -11.28 -10.49
CA THR A 60 -2.85 -11.35 -9.30
C THR A 60 -2.24 -12.26 -8.23
N LEU A 61 -1.80 -13.45 -8.59
CA LEU A 61 -1.13 -14.38 -7.68
C LEU A 61 0.15 -13.76 -7.10
N TYR A 62 0.96 -13.13 -7.95
CA TYR A 62 2.17 -12.45 -7.52
C TYR A 62 1.85 -11.36 -6.49
N GLN A 63 0.84 -10.52 -6.72
CA GLN A 63 0.47 -9.46 -5.79
C GLN A 63 -0.05 -10.01 -4.45
N VAL A 64 -0.84 -11.08 -4.47
CA VAL A 64 -1.31 -11.73 -3.24
C VAL A 64 -0.14 -12.30 -2.44
N LEU A 65 0.75 -13.06 -3.08
CA LEU A 65 1.91 -13.66 -2.42
C LEU A 65 2.88 -12.60 -1.90
N ASN A 66 3.15 -11.56 -2.69
CA ASN A 66 4.00 -10.45 -2.27
C ASN A 66 3.43 -9.72 -1.06
N ASN A 67 2.12 -9.44 -1.06
CA ASN A 67 1.46 -8.79 0.07
C ASN A 67 1.57 -9.63 1.35
N LEU A 68 1.32 -10.94 1.27
CA LEU A 68 1.47 -11.86 2.40
C LEU A 68 2.92 -11.92 2.91
N TYR A 69 3.89 -11.99 1.99
CA TYR A 69 5.30 -11.98 2.32
C TYR A 69 5.70 -10.70 3.06
N GLN A 70 5.32 -9.53 2.53
CA GLN A 70 5.65 -8.25 3.14
C GLN A 70 5.05 -8.11 4.54
N ILE A 71 3.78 -8.47 4.72
CA ILE A 71 3.13 -8.44 6.03
C ILE A 71 3.89 -9.36 7.00
N SER A 72 4.22 -10.59 6.61
CA SER A 72 4.93 -11.54 7.46
C SER A 72 6.32 -11.04 7.85
N LEU A 73 7.04 -10.43 6.89
CA LEU A 73 8.35 -9.83 7.12
C LEU A 73 8.25 -8.69 8.15
N LEU A 74 7.34 -7.75 7.94
CA LEU A 74 7.16 -6.60 8.82
C LEU A 74 6.67 -6.99 10.22
N GLU A 75 5.82 -8.01 10.34
CA GLU A 75 5.44 -8.58 11.64
C GLU A 75 6.64 -9.18 12.37
N SER A 76 7.59 -9.76 11.65
CA SER A 76 8.83 -10.25 12.25
C SER A 76 9.69 -9.11 12.80
N PHE A 77 9.84 -8.00 12.05
CA PHE A 77 10.52 -6.80 12.54
C PHE A 77 9.80 -6.19 13.75
N LYS A 78 8.48 -6.12 13.73
CA LYS A 78 7.69 -5.65 14.87
C LYS A 78 7.98 -6.44 16.15
N LYS A 79 8.13 -7.75 16.05
CA LYS A 79 8.45 -8.63 17.20
C LYS A 79 9.86 -8.40 17.76
N LEU A 80 10.80 -7.89 16.97
CA LEU A 80 12.15 -7.55 17.44
C LEU A 80 12.17 -6.28 18.27
N SER A 81 11.19 -5.41 18.14
CA SER A 81 11.09 -4.20 18.95
C SER A 81 10.59 -4.52 20.34
N THR A 82 11.45 -4.29 21.35
CA THR A 82 11.14 -4.52 22.76
C THR A 82 10.72 -3.26 23.52
N ASN A 83 10.67 -2.11 22.87
CA ASN A 83 10.38 -0.83 23.52
C ASN A 83 8.89 -0.66 23.83
N PRO A 84 8.48 -0.67 25.11
CA PRO A 84 7.07 -0.59 25.52
C PRO A 84 6.42 0.77 25.24
N ASN A 85 7.22 1.81 24.98
CA ASN A 85 6.74 3.17 24.73
C ASN A 85 6.46 3.45 23.25
N ILE A 86 6.67 2.46 22.39
CA ILE A 86 6.44 2.55 20.95
C ILE A 86 5.28 1.65 20.57
N GLU A 87 4.38 2.18 19.76
CA GLU A 87 3.34 1.40 19.08
C GLU A 87 3.71 1.29 17.60
N ILE A 88 3.85 0.07 17.10
CA ILE A 88 4.21 -0.18 15.71
C ILE A 88 2.95 -0.53 14.91
N SER A 89 2.64 0.31 13.94
CA SER A 89 1.60 0.08 12.93
C SER A 89 2.24 -0.41 11.64
N ILE A 90 1.69 -1.48 11.06
CA ILE A 90 2.20 -2.06 9.82
C ILE A 90 1.32 -1.66 8.65
N LEU A 91 1.95 -1.23 7.56
CA LEU A 91 1.33 -1.03 6.26
C LEU A 91 1.92 -2.04 5.26
N SER A 92 1.09 -2.59 4.38
CA SER A 92 1.53 -3.51 3.32
C SER A 92 2.04 -2.81 2.06
N SER A 93 2.01 -1.48 2.05
CA SER A 93 2.47 -0.60 0.96
C SER A 93 2.98 0.71 1.55
N PRO A 94 3.70 1.53 0.78
CA PRO A 94 4.09 2.87 1.21
C PRO A 94 2.89 3.68 1.75
N PRO A 95 3.11 4.52 2.77
CA PRO A 95 2.04 5.30 3.40
C PRO A 95 1.38 6.27 2.41
N GLU A 96 0.05 6.33 2.45
CA GLU A 96 -0.77 7.29 1.70
C GLU A 96 -1.57 8.15 2.69
N LEU A 97 -2.07 9.30 2.25
CA LEU A 97 -2.78 10.26 3.12
C LEU A 97 -3.94 9.64 3.92
N PHE A 98 -4.68 8.70 3.34
CA PHE A 98 -5.78 8.05 4.06
C PHE A 98 -5.31 7.17 5.23
N ASN A 99 -4.07 6.68 5.22
CA ASN A 99 -3.52 5.90 6.34
C ASN A 99 -3.38 6.75 7.60
N PHE A 100 -3.19 8.07 7.47
CA PHE A 100 -3.11 8.98 8.61
C PHE A 100 -4.38 8.99 9.47
N ILE A 101 -5.54 8.73 8.88
CA ILE A 101 -6.81 8.65 9.63
C ILE A 101 -6.73 7.48 10.62
N ASP A 102 -6.28 6.31 10.17
CA ASP A 102 -6.16 5.11 10.99
C ASP A 102 -5.01 5.25 12.00
N ILE A 103 -3.88 5.80 11.59
CA ILE A 103 -2.72 6.05 12.46
C ILE A 103 -3.10 7.04 13.57
N ASN A 104 -3.80 8.11 13.27
CA ASN A 104 -4.27 9.07 14.26
C ASN A 104 -5.27 8.44 15.26
N ASN A 105 -6.10 7.51 14.83
CA ASN A 105 -6.98 6.77 15.71
C ASN A 105 -6.20 5.85 16.67
N ILE A 106 -5.12 5.21 16.19
CA ILE A 106 -4.21 4.41 17.00
C ILE A 106 -3.48 5.32 18.01
N LYS A 107 -2.94 6.46 17.57
CA LYS A 107 -2.25 7.43 18.40
C LYS A 107 -3.11 7.90 19.58
N LYS A 108 -4.36 8.28 19.33
CA LYS A 108 -5.31 8.72 20.36
C LYS A 108 -5.59 7.66 21.42
N LYS A 109 -5.55 6.37 21.05
CA LYS A 109 -5.82 5.25 21.95
C LYS A 109 -4.59 4.81 22.73
N ALA A 110 -3.42 4.82 22.09
CA ALA A 110 -2.22 4.21 22.66
C ALA A 110 -1.45 5.13 23.61
N ASN A 111 -1.56 6.45 23.46
CA ASN A 111 -0.75 7.45 24.17
C ASN A 111 0.76 7.14 24.15
N LYS A 112 1.26 6.63 22.99
CA LYS A 112 2.63 6.18 22.74
C LYS A 112 3.16 6.85 21.48
N LYS A 113 4.49 6.79 21.31
CA LYS A 113 5.10 7.15 20.03
C LYS A 113 4.68 6.13 18.97
N ILE A 114 4.29 6.62 17.80
CA ILE A 114 3.86 5.75 16.69
C ILE A 114 5.03 5.59 15.71
N VAL A 115 5.33 4.35 15.39
CA VAL A 115 6.21 3.99 14.28
C VAL A 115 5.37 3.27 13.24
N VAL A 116 5.40 3.76 12.01
CA VAL A 116 4.76 3.13 10.86
C VAL A 116 5.82 2.35 10.11
N LEU A 117 5.68 1.04 10.10
CA LEU A 117 6.58 0.13 9.40
C LEU A 117 5.94 -0.28 8.08
N TYR A 118 6.64 -0.08 6.96
CA TYR A 118 6.16 -0.38 5.61
C TYR A 118 7.27 -1.04 4.77
N PRO A 119 6.93 -1.70 3.63
CA PRO A 119 7.91 -2.39 2.78
C PRO A 119 8.94 -1.43 2.16
N ASP A 120 10.16 -1.95 1.94
CA ASP A 120 11.16 -1.27 1.11
C ASP A 120 10.68 -1.04 -0.35
N PRO A 121 11.17 -0.03 -1.04
CA PRO A 121 12.18 0.94 -0.62
C PRO A 121 11.62 2.04 0.30
N PRO A 122 12.49 2.73 1.07
CA PRO A 122 12.07 3.89 1.86
C PRO A 122 11.58 5.02 0.94
N LEU A 123 10.66 5.83 1.46
CA LEU A 123 10.19 7.04 0.79
C LEU A 123 11.35 8.00 0.52
N GLY A 124 11.22 8.80 -0.53
CA GLY A 124 12.13 9.89 -0.81
C GLY A 124 12.11 10.96 0.29
N ILE A 125 13.20 11.73 0.37
CA ILE A 125 13.35 12.78 1.41
C ILE A 125 12.20 13.80 1.34
N GLU A 126 11.78 14.18 0.14
CA GLU A 126 10.68 15.14 -0.05
C GLU A 126 9.35 14.59 0.45
N GLU A 127 9.07 13.30 0.15
CA GLU A 127 7.85 12.63 0.61
C GLU A 127 7.84 12.50 2.14
N LEU A 128 8.98 12.13 2.75
CA LEU A 128 9.12 12.06 4.21
C LEU A 128 8.92 13.43 4.86
N ASN A 129 9.45 14.50 4.26
CA ASN A 129 9.26 15.86 4.77
C ASN A 129 7.79 16.24 4.76
N ILE A 130 7.06 15.99 3.69
CA ILE A 130 5.61 16.25 3.61
C ILE A 130 4.86 15.47 4.70
N LEU A 131 5.21 14.19 4.91
CA LEU A 131 4.55 13.39 5.95
C LEU A 131 4.88 13.90 7.36
N ASN A 132 6.11 14.36 7.60
CA ASN A 132 6.52 14.94 8.87
C ASN A 132 5.85 16.30 9.14
N GLU A 133 5.59 17.10 8.10
CA GLU A 133 4.80 18.32 8.23
C GLU A 133 3.35 18.05 8.66
N LEU A 134 2.79 16.90 8.27
CA LEU A 134 1.45 16.50 8.70
C LEU A 134 1.42 16.07 10.17
N ASP A 135 2.42 15.32 10.62
CA ASP A 135 2.56 14.88 12.02
C ASP A 135 4.01 14.42 12.30
N ASP A 136 4.79 15.24 12.96
CA ASP A 136 6.20 15.01 13.32
C ASP A 136 6.39 13.94 14.41
N SER A 137 5.33 13.57 15.10
CA SER A 137 5.36 12.54 16.14
C SER A 137 5.28 11.11 15.59
N ILE A 138 5.02 10.95 14.30
CA ILE A 138 4.95 9.65 13.61
C ILE A 138 6.27 9.43 12.87
N LYS A 139 6.92 8.29 13.12
CA LYS A 139 8.10 7.88 12.36
C LYS A 139 7.71 6.86 11.30
N PHE A 140 8.20 7.06 10.07
CA PHE A 140 8.02 6.15 8.95
C PHE A 140 9.33 5.40 8.70
N LEU A 141 9.31 4.07 8.84
CA LEU A 141 10.48 3.22 8.71
C LEU A 141 10.21 2.04 7.79
N THR A 142 11.25 1.55 7.15
CA THR A 142 11.26 0.30 6.39
C THR A 142 12.22 -0.69 7.05
N PRO A 143 12.25 -1.97 6.64
CA PRO A 143 13.23 -2.93 7.13
C PRO A 143 14.68 -2.43 7.03
N ILE A 144 15.04 -1.72 5.95
CA ILE A 144 16.41 -1.18 5.76
C ILE A 144 16.71 -0.02 6.73
N THR A 145 15.71 0.78 7.08
CA THR A 145 15.88 1.96 7.96
C THR A 145 15.50 1.68 9.42
N PHE A 146 15.08 0.45 9.71
CA PHE A 146 14.67 0.03 11.06
C PHE A 146 15.92 -0.24 11.91
N GLU A 147 16.25 0.71 12.77
CA GLU A 147 17.28 0.56 13.79
C GLU A 147 16.65 0.00 15.08
N LEU A 148 17.27 -1.05 15.61
CA LEU A 148 16.86 -1.74 16.86
C LEU A 148 17.18 -0.91 18.11
#